data_85039478d34c89bf0ca955a1cc07d858
#
_entry.id   85039478d34c89bf0ca955a1cc07d858
#
_cell.length_a   1.000
_cell.length_b   1.000
_cell.length_c   1.000
_cell.angle_alpha   90.00
_cell.angle_beta   90.00
_cell.angle_gamma   90.00
#
_symmetry.space_group_name_H-M   'P 1'
#
loop_
_entity.id
_entity.type
_entity.pdbx_description
1 polymer ?
#
loop_
_entity_poly.entity_id
_entity_poly.type
_entity_poly.pdbx_seq_one_letter_code
_entity_poly.pdbx_strand_id
1 'polypeptide(L)'
;SATNTGVAANVTAAYDMAGAATAIWLNVSGTYAASTDVETALEIGGARALTTNGVFAAADAFLITYSDGTDAFLAHVSTTAGAGNDSTFAAYDLVVTNILKIVGLTDVTTIHSDFIDIIA
;
A
#
# COMPACT_ATOMS: atom_id res chain seq x y z
N SER A 1 16.27 15.69 -10.18
CA SER A 1 15.27 15.25 -9.21
C SER A 1 14.94 13.79 -9.44
N ALA A 2 14.64 13.12 -8.38
CA ALA A 2 14.16 11.77 -8.49
C ALA A 2 12.91 11.76 -9.37
N THR A 3 12.84 10.82 -10.28
CA THR A 3 11.66 10.69 -11.09
C THR A 3 10.50 10.27 -10.18
N ASN A 4 9.49 11.09 -10.12
CA ASN A 4 8.28 10.70 -9.45
C ASN A 4 7.57 9.67 -10.31
N THR A 5 7.42 8.48 -9.80
CA THR A 5 6.72 7.42 -10.50
C THR A 5 5.22 7.48 -10.28
N GLY A 6 4.76 8.32 -9.33
CA GLY A 6 3.35 8.38 -8.98
C GLY A 6 2.81 7.02 -8.57
N VAL A 7 1.66 6.66 -9.09
CA VAL A 7 1.03 5.38 -8.78
C VAL A 7 1.74 4.25 -9.53
N ALA A 8 2.28 3.31 -8.80
CA ALA A 8 2.96 2.17 -9.40
C ALA A 8 1.98 1.14 -9.94
N ALA A 9 0.91 0.84 -9.22
CA ALA A 9 -0.06 -0.19 -9.64
C ALA A 9 -1.39 -0.08 -8.90
N ASN A 10 -2.44 -0.58 -9.54
CA ASN A 10 -3.71 -0.88 -8.90
C ASN A 10 -3.68 -2.34 -8.41
N VAL A 11 -3.91 -2.52 -7.12
CA VAL A 11 -3.91 -3.84 -6.49
C VAL A 11 -5.36 -4.31 -6.38
N THR A 12 -5.76 -5.19 -7.30
CA THR A 12 -7.12 -5.71 -7.38
C THR A 12 -7.21 -7.18 -6.97
N ALA A 13 -6.09 -7.81 -6.77
CA ALA A 13 -5.92 -9.19 -6.32
C ALA A 13 -4.57 -9.29 -5.60
N ALA A 14 -4.11 -10.48 -5.30
CA ALA A 14 -2.74 -10.67 -4.82
C ALA A 14 -1.74 -10.04 -5.79
N TYR A 15 -0.75 -9.35 -5.28
CA TYR A 15 0.17 -8.53 -6.08
C TYR A 15 1.63 -8.83 -5.72
N ASP A 16 2.43 -9.02 -6.75
CA ASP A 16 3.87 -9.23 -6.59
C ASP A 16 4.61 -7.90 -6.71
N MET A 17 5.22 -7.46 -5.61
CA MET A 17 6.03 -6.24 -5.55
C MET A 17 7.47 -6.47 -5.97
N ALA A 18 7.82 -7.66 -6.44
CA ALA A 18 9.18 -7.99 -6.84
C ALA A 18 9.70 -7.02 -7.89
N GLY A 19 10.84 -6.44 -7.67
CA GLY A 19 11.43 -5.45 -8.56
C GLY A 19 11.00 -4.01 -8.31
N ALA A 20 10.03 -3.78 -7.44
CA ALA A 20 9.67 -2.42 -7.03
C ALA A 20 10.55 -2.03 -5.85
N ALA A 21 11.74 -1.53 -6.13
CA ALA A 21 12.79 -1.40 -5.13
C ALA A 21 12.67 -0.16 -4.23
N THR A 22 11.98 0.89 -4.67
CA THR A 22 11.89 2.15 -3.93
C THR A 22 10.64 2.91 -4.31
N ALA A 23 10.12 3.73 -3.39
CA ALA A 23 9.04 4.68 -3.65
C ALA A 23 7.80 4.04 -4.29
N ILE A 24 7.37 2.91 -3.76
CA ILE A 24 6.17 2.24 -4.26
C ILE A 24 4.94 2.99 -3.78
N TRP A 25 3.99 3.10 -4.68
CA TRP A 25 2.65 3.55 -4.38
C TRP A 25 1.65 2.59 -4.99
N LEU A 26 0.77 2.05 -4.15
CA LEU A 26 -0.24 1.08 -4.58
C LEU A 26 -1.63 1.62 -4.29
N ASN A 27 -2.53 1.53 -5.27
CA ASN A 27 -3.95 1.76 -5.03
C ASN A 27 -4.58 0.41 -4.69
N VAL A 28 -5.01 0.24 -3.44
CA VAL A 28 -5.58 -1.01 -2.95
C VAL A 28 -7.09 -0.97 -3.13
N SER A 29 -7.59 -1.70 -4.10
CA SER A 29 -9.02 -1.74 -4.40
C SER A 29 -9.82 -2.47 -3.33
N GLY A 30 -11.08 -2.13 -3.21
CA GLY A 30 -11.99 -2.70 -2.22
C GLY A 30 -12.41 -1.66 -1.19
N THR A 31 -13.14 -2.11 -0.20
CA THR A 31 -13.64 -1.27 0.89
C THR A 31 -13.13 -1.81 2.22
N TYR A 32 -12.51 -0.95 3.01
CA TYR A 32 -11.89 -1.31 4.28
C TYR A 32 -12.32 -0.32 5.34
N ALA A 33 -13.07 -0.79 6.33
CA ALA A 33 -13.65 0.08 7.35
C ALA A 33 -12.59 0.79 8.21
N ALA A 34 -11.43 0.17 8.36
CA ALA A 34 -10.33 0.72 9.15
C ALA A 34 -8.98 0.37 8.50
N SER A 35 -7.93 1.07 8.92
CA SER A 35 -6.57 0.78 8.45
C SER A 35 -6.12 -0.65 8.76
N THR A 36 -6.57 -1.19 9.89
CA THR A 36 -6.27 -2.59 10.27
C THR A 36 -6.89 -3.61 9.31
N ASP A 37 -8.00 -3.27 8.68
CA ASP A 37 -8.63 -4.16 7.69
C ASP A 37 -7.80 -4.21 6.40
N VAL A 38 -7.24 -3.09 5.98
CA VAL A 38 -6.36 -3.08 4.82
C VAL A 38 -5.02 -3.76 5.12
N GLU A 39 -4.50 -3.65 6.35
CA GLU A 39 -3.33 -4.42 6.77
C GLU A 39 -3.58 -5.92 6.54
N THR A 40 -4.68 -6.43 7.09
CA THR A 40 -5.06 -7.84 6.93
C THR A 40 -5.20 -8.24 5.46
N ALA A 41 -5.74 -7.36 4.63
CA ALA A 41 -5.90 -7.66 3.20
C ALA A 41 -4.55 -7.77 2.49
N LEU A 42 -3.54 -7.04 2.93
CA LEU A 42 -2.20 -7.03 2.32
C LEU A 42 -1.28 -8.13 2.86
N GLU A 43 -1.62 -8.69 4.01
CA GLU A 43 -0.84 -9.75 4.64
C GLU A 43 -1.19 -11.11 4.05
N ILE A 44 -0.40 -12.13 4.39
CA ILE A 44 -0.56 -13.49 3.86
C ILE A 44 -1.98 -14.02 4.08
N GLY A 45 -2.57 -14.58 3.05
CA GLY A 45 -3.94 -15.06 3.09
C GLY A 45 -5.00 -13.99 2.84
N GLY A 46 -4.64 -12.72 2.79
CA GLY A 46 -5.56 -11.64 2.50
C GLY A 46 -5.92 -11.55 1.01
N ALA A 47 -7.02 -10.88 0.73
CA ALA A 47 -7.53 -10.75 -0.63
C ALA A 47 -6.61 -9.93 -1.56
N ARG A 48 -5.72 -9.14 -0.98
CA ARG A 48 -4.76 -8.29 -1.69
C ARG A 48 -3.33 -8.60 -1.23
N ALA A 49 -3.07 -9.84 -0.84
CA ALA A 49 -1.79 -10.23 -0.29
C ALA A 49 -0.63 -9.81 -1.19
N LEU A 50 0.33 -9.14 -0.60
CA LEU A 50 1.53 -8.69 -1.29
C LEU A 50 2.63 -9.74 -1.16
N THR A 51 3.37 -9.93 -2.24
CA THR A 51 4.61 -10.71 -2.21
C THR A 51 5.77 -9.83 -2.62
N THR A 52 6.93 -10.16 -2.10
CA THR A 52 8.16 -9.40 -2.39
C THR A 52 9.26 -10.35 -2.80
N ASN A 53 10.35 -10.14 -3.17
CA ASN A 53 11.48 -11.06 -3.32
C ASN A 53 12.52 -10.81 -2.22
N GLY A 54 12.06 -10.58 -1.01
CA GLY A 54 12.93 -10.17 0.07
C GLY A 54 13.43 -8.74 -0.09
N VAL A 55 12.71 -7.93 -0.87
CA VAL A 55 13.09 -6.54 -1.12
C VAL A 55 12.83 -5.67 0.09
N PHE A 56 11.79 -6.00 0.87
CA PHE A 56 11.43 -5.26 2.07
C PHE A 56 11.94 -5.97 3.31
N ALA A 57 12.67 -5.24 4.11
CA ALA A 57 13.15 -5.68 5.42
C ALA A 57 12.38 -4.95 6.52
N ALA A 58 12.65 -5.31 7.77
CA ALA A 58 12.08 -4.59 8.91
C ALA A 58 12.35 -3.08 8.78
N ALA A 59 11.34 -2.28 9.06
CA ALA A 59 11.35 -0.82 8.97
C ALA A 59 11.33 -0.24 7.55
N ASP A 60 11.29 -1.03 6.51
CA ASP A 60 11.00 -0.52 5.16
C ASP A 60 9.56 -0.03 5.07
N ALA A 61 9.29 0.83 4.10
CA ALA A 61 7.99 1.49 3.99
C ALA A 61 7.60 1.76 2.54
N PHE A 62 6.30 1.89 2.33
CA PHE A 62 5.73 2.30 1.04
C PHE A 62 4.41 3.04 1.27
N LEU A 63 3.83 3.57 0.20
CA LEU A 63 2.57 4.31 0.26
C LEU A 63 1.45 3.50 -0.38
N ILE A 64 0.26 3.63 0.18
CA ILE A 64 -0.96 3.07 -0.42
C ILE A 64 -2.07 4.12 -0.43
N THR A 65 -3.05 3.90 -1.27
CA THR A 65 -4.37 4.50 -1.13
C THR A 65 -5.40 3.38 -0.96
N TYR A 66 -6.40 3.62 -0.14
CA TYR A 66 -7.53 2.71 0.05
C TYR A 66 -8.79 3.51 0.37
N SER A 67 -9.96 2.90 0.30
CA SER A 67 -11.24 3.54 0.61
C SER A 67 -11.98 2.81 1.70
N ASP A 68 -12.72 3.56 2.53
CA ASP A 68 -13.65 2.99 3.51
C ASP A 68 -15.09 2.88 2.96
N GLY A 69 -15.27 3.17 1.68
CA GLY A 69 -16.58 3.17 1.03
C GLY A 69 -17.24 4.54 0.98
N THR A 70 -16.70 5.51 1.67
CA THR A 70 -17.17 6.91 1.69
C THR A 70 -16.08 7.86 1.24
N ASP A 71 -14.90 7.67 1.78
CA ASP A 71 -13.73 8.49 1.50
C ASP A 71 -12.54 7.58 1.15
N ALA A 72 -11.51 8.15 0.57
CA ALA A 72 -10.24 7.47 0.40
C ALA A 72 -9.19 8.03 1.35
N PHE A 73 -8.16 7.26 1.58
CA PHE A 73 -7.04 7.63 2.43
C PHE A 73 -5.73 7.39 1.70
N LEU A 74 -4.83 8.35 1.77
CA LEU A 74 -3.42 8.12 1.52
C LEU A 74 -2.79 7.65 2.82
N ALA A 75 -2.08 6.56 2.80
CA ALA A 75 -1.51 5.97 4.00
C ALA A 75 -0.06 5.54 3.78
N HIS A 76 0.69 5.59 4.85
CA HIS A 76 2.05 5.06 4.96
C HIS A 76 1.98 3.66 5.53
N VAL A 77 2.61 2.72 4.85
CA VAL A 77 2.71 1.33 5.33
C VAL A 77 4.15 1.08 5.71
N SER A 78 4.37 0.71 6.96
CA SER A 78 5.67 0.32 7.45
C SER A 78 5.65 -1.14 7.90
N THR A 79 6.82 -1.77 7.90
CA THR A 79 6.99 -3.10 8.44
C THR A 79 7.38 -3.04 9.90
N THR A 80 6.86 -3.96 10.69
CA THR A 80 7.21 -4.05 12.11
C THR A 80 8.62 -4.63 12.27
N ALA A 81 9.19 -4.44 13.45
CA ALA A 81 10.52 -4.96 13.76
C ALA A 81 10.59 -6.50 13.70
N GLY A 82 9.44 -7.18 13.80
CA GLY A 82 9.38 -8.63 13.68
C GLY A 82 9.23 -9.13 12.25
N ALA A 83 8.99 -8.24 11.30
CA ALA A 83 8.90 -8.62 9.89
C ALA A 83 10.27 -9.08 9.41
N GLY A 84 10.34 -10.29 8.94
CA GLY A 84 11.53 -10.83 8.35
C GLY A 84 11.75 -10.30 6.93
N ASN A 85 12.89 -10.62 6.38
CA ASN A 85 13.19 -10.35 4.98
C ASN A 85 12.61 -11.46 4.12
N ASP A 86 11.31 -11.67 4.26
CA ASP A 86 10.59 -12.75 3.61
C ASP A 86 9.91 -12.27 2.33
N SER A 87 9.43 -13.21 1.54
CA SER A 87 8.69 -12.91 0.31
C SER A 87 7.22 -12.57 0.57
N THR A 88 6.74 -12.66 1.81
CA THR A 88 5.36 -12.36 2.19
C THR A 88 5.33 -11.59 3.50
N PHE A 89 4.21 -10.93 3.78
CA PHE A 89 3.98 -10.29 5.06
C PHE A 89 3.06 -11.18 5.89
N ALA A 90 3.57 -11.67 7.01
CA ALA A 90 2.77 -12.44 7.95
C ALA A 90 1.81 -11.51 8.71
N ALA A 91 0.87 -12.10 9.46
CA ALA A 91 -0.03 -11.33 10.30
C ALA A 91 0.75 -10.40 11.24
N TYR A 92 0.33 -9.15 11.32
CA TYR A 92 0.94 -8.10 12.13
C TYR A 92 2.32 -7.61 11.67
N ASP A 93 2.76 -8.00 10.48
CA ASP A 93 4.00 -7.46 9.91
C ASP A 93 3.85 -6.03 9.41
N LEU A 94 2.65 -5.63 9.04
CA LEU A 94 2.37 -4.32 8.47
C LEU A 94 1.67 -3.40 9.46
N VAL A 95 2.00 -2.12 9.38
CA VAL A 95 1.30 -1.04 10.08
C VAL A 95 0.92 0.02 9.07
N VAL A 96 -0.38 0.26 8.93
CA VAL A 96 -0.93 1.27 8.04
C VAL A 96 -1.29 2.52 8.85
N THR A 97 -0.67 3.63 8.51
CA THR A 97 -0.91 4.91 9.17
C THR A 97 -1.45 5.92 8.16
N ASN A 98 -2.67 6.39 8.37
CA ASN A 98 -3.29 7.36 7.48
C ASN A 98 -2.56 8.70 7.54
N ILE A 99 -2.26 9.26 6.37
CA ILE A 99 -1.60 10.55 6.23
C ILE A 99 -2.64 11.63 5.94
N LEU A 100 -3.54 11.38 4.98
CA LEU A 100 -4.59 12.33 4.62
C LEU A 100 -5.84 11.60 4.13
N LYS A 101 -6.97 12.31 4.18
CA LYS A 101 -8.25 11.84 3.69
C LYS A 101 -8.61 12.57 2.41
N ILE A 102 -9.09 11.82 1.43
CA ILE A 102 -9.63 12.35 0.17
C ILE A 102 -11.14 12.18 0.22
N VAL A 103 -11.84 13.25 0.53
CA VAL A 103 -13.28 13.21 0.79
C VAL A 103 -14.04 12.85 -0.48
N GLY A 104 -14.94 11.88 -0.37
CA GLY A 104 -15.87 11.49 -1.44
C GLY A 104 -15.27 10.57 -2.49
N LEU A 105 -14.00 10.21 -2.38
CA LEU A 105 -13.38 9.27 -3.32
C LEU A 105 -13.57 7.84 -2.81
N THR A 106 -14.33 7.05 -3.53
CA THR A 106 -14.65 5.68 -3.13
C THR A 106 -13.92 4.61 -3.93
N ASP A 107 -13.42 4.97 -5.10
CA ASP A 107 -12.68 4.04 -5.97
C ASP A 107 -11.26 4.57 -6.18
N VAL A 108 -10.31 4.04 -5.43
CA VAL A 108 -8.91 4.47 -5.50
C VAL A 108 -8.23 4.07 -6.80
N THR A 109 -8.80 3.12 -7.55
CA THR A 109 -8.21 2.72 -8.83
C THR A 109 -8.32 3.82 -9.90
N THR A 110 -9.10 4.85 -9.63
CA THR A 110 -9.20 6.04 -10.49
C THR A 110 -8.09 7.06 -10.24
N ILE A 111 -7.28 6.86 -9.20
CA ILE A 111 -6.17 7.77 -8.91
C ILE A 111 -5.04 7.51 -9.91
N HIS A 112 -4.65 8.57 -10.61
CA HIS A 112 -3.54 8.53 -11.55
C HIS A 112 -2.33 9.28 -10.99
N SER A 113 -1.17 9.00 -11.53
CA SER A 113 0.07 9.70 -11.16
C SER A 113 -0.06 11.22 -11.32
N ASP A 114 -0.90 11.68 -12.24
CA ASP A 114 -1.12 13.10 -12.47
C ASP A 114 -1.86 13.80 -11.33
N PHE A 115 -2.56 13.05 -10.48
CA PHE A 115 -3.31 13.62 -9.35
C PHE A 115 -2.40 14.01 -8.20
N ILE A 116 -1.29 13.32 -8.08
CA ILE A 116 -0.36 13.52 -6.98
C ILE A 116 1.04 13.59 -7.56
N ASP A 117 1.61 14.76 -7.48
CA ASP A 117 2.97 15.01 -7.94
C ASP A 117 3.85 15.13 -6.71
N ILE A 118 4.64 14.12 -6.44
CA ILE A 118 5.60 14.13 -5.35
C ILE A 118 6.90 14.64 -5.91
N ILE A 119 7.23 15.86 -5.54
CA ILE A 119 8.48 16.49 -5.94
C ILE A 119 9.55 16.15 -4.89
N ALA A 120 10.54 15.43 -5.32
CA ALA A 120 11.67 15.14 -4.47
C ALA A 120 12.74 16.21 -4.59
#